data_355e3a569f011bcf276d3e673886c8dc
#
_entry.id   355e3a569f011bcf276d3e673886c8dc
#
_cell.length_a   1.000
_cell.length_b   1.000
_cell.length_c   1.000
_cell.angle_alpha   90.00
_cell.angle_beta   90.00
_cell.angle_gamma   90.00
#
_symmetry.space_group_name_H-M   'P 1'
#
loop_
_entity.id
_entity.type
_entity.pdbx_description
1 polymer ?
#
loop_
_entity_poly.entity_id
_entity_poly.type
_entity_poly.pdbx_seq_one_letter_code
_entity_poly.pdbx_strand_id
1 'polypeptide(L)'
;MSLIRALLKIGARVDERDAEGQTPLMAAASWGEPEAIRALVEGGADTSAQDDGGDTALHEAARADEVEALMTLLDLGAEKDPRNKLGATPLHLASHKGNNAATKALIRGGAAVRGAKSLMRGGYSPLHAAAANGSADCLQDLIDAGSSLRHSASESSLRGGSATALELAEDAGQGRAASVLRNASVSEFEKYGLWGKPEDDAGGTSGG
;
A
#
# COMPACT_ATOMS: atom_id res chain seq x y z
N MET A 1 15.18 30.18 6.39
CA MET A 1 15.96 28.96 6.12
C MET A 1 15.55 27.94 7.15
N SER A 2 15.10 26.73 6.75
CA SER A 2 14.66 25.72 7.72
C SER A 2 15.86 25.23 8.55
N LEU A 3 15.62 24.84 9.80
CA LEU A 3 16.63 24.29 10.70
C LEU A 3 17.36 23.09 10.05
N ILE A 4 16.62 22.24 9.35
CA ILE A 4 17.17 21.09 8.62
C ILE A 4 18.25 21.53 7.62
N ARG A 5 17.97 22.53 6.78
CA ARG A 5 18.97 23.03 5.82
C ARG A 5 20.20 23.63 6.51
N ALA A 6 20.01 24.24 7.69
CA ALA A 6 21.14 24.76 8.47
C ALA A 6 22.00 23.62 9.03
N LEU A 7 21.39 22.58 9.59
CA LEU A 7 22.09 21.40 10.11
C LEU A 7 22.86 20.66 9.01
N LEU A 8 22.25 20.47 7.86
CA LEU A 8 22.92 19.82 6.71
C LEU A 8 24.14 20.62 6.22
N LYS A 9 24.04 21.96 6.21
CA LYS A 9 25.17 22.83 5.84
C LYS A 9 26.38 22.74 6.78
N ILE A 10 26.16 22.45 8.06
CA ILE A 10 27.25 22.26 9.04
C ILE A 10 27.72 20.81 9.13
N GLY A 11 27.26 19.92 8.21
CA GLY A 11 27.77 18.57 8.08
C GLY A 11 26.96 17.50 8.82
N ALA A 12 25.71 17.77 9.22
CA ALA A 12 24.83 16.72 9.72
C ALA A 12 24.61 15.65 8.65
N ARG A 13 24.64 14.37 9.07
CA ARG A 13 24.42 13.24 8.17
C ARG A 13 22.93 13.15 7.84
N VAL A 14 22.61 13.22 6.53
CA VAL A 14 21.23 13.29 6.06
C VAL A 14 20.48 11.96 6.26
N ASP A 15 21.18 10.81 6.19
CA ASP A 15 20.62 9.46 6.35
C ASP A 15 21.12 8.78 7.64
N GLU A 16 21.34 9.57 8.72
CA GLU A 16 21.64 8.98 10.04
C GLU A 16 20.47 8.12 10.49
N ARG A 17 20.76 6.94 11.05
CA ARG A 17 19.74 5.98 11.45
C ARG A 17 19.60 5.96 12.98
N ASP A 18 18.36 5.89 13.45
CA ASP A 18 18.05 5.64 14.86
C ASP A 18 18.16 4.14 15.23
N ALA A 19 17.69 3.78 16.43
CA ALA A 19 17.74 2.43 16.95
C ALA A 19 16.86 1.42 16.17
N GLU A 20 15.85 1.90 15.50
CA GLU A 20 14.93 1.14 14.66
C GLU A 20 15.33 1.16 13.17
N GLY A 21 16.47 1.76 12.85
CA GLY A 21 16.98 1.94 11.51
C GLY A 21 16.29 3.04 10.71
N GLN A 22 15.46 3.86 11.35
CA GLN A 22 14.72 4.94 10.69
C GLN A 22 15.63 6.11 10.34
N THR A 23 15.41 6.70 9.16
CA THR A 23 16.10 7.91 8.72
C THR A 23 15.29 9.17 9.05
N PRO A 24 15.92 10.37 9.06
CA PRO A 24 15.20 11.62 9.22
C PRO A 24 14.08 11.83 8.18
N LEU A 25 14.25 11.29 6.97
CA LEU A 25 13.23 11.33 5.92
C LEU A 25 12.00 10.51 6.29
N MET A 26 12.17 9.34 6.89
CA MET A 26 11.06 8.50 7.38
C MET A 26 10.31 9.19 8.51
N ALA A 27 11.02 9.79 9.46
CA ALA A 27 10.41 10.58 10.53
C ALA A 27 9.60 11.77 9.99
N ALA A 28 10.16 12.54 9.05
CA ALA A 28 9.46 13.65 8.41
C ALA A 28 8.21 13.19 7.65
N ALA A 29 8.27 12.02 7.00
CA ALA A 29 7.16 11.42 6.30
C ALA A 29 6.03 10.95 7.24
N SER A 30 6.38 10.33 8.36
CA SER A 30 5.44 9.88 9.39
C SER A 30 4.72 11.04 10.10
N TRP A 31 5.34 12.21 10.15
CA TRP A 31 4.79 13.40 10.81
C TRP A 31 4.10 14.35 9.83
N GLY A 32 4.08 14.00 8.53
CA GLY A 32 3.39 14.80 7.52
C GLY A 32 4.05 16.15 7.24
N GLU A 33 5.38 16.24 7.28
CA GLU A 33 6.15 17.47 7.16
C GLU A 33 6.74 17.66 5.74
N PRO A 34 5.97 18.13 4.75
CA PRO A 34 6.42 18.21 3.35
C PRO A 34 7.64 19.11 3.15
N GLU A 35 7.76 20.19 3.91
CA GLU A 35 8.90 21.09 3.83
C GLU A 35 10.19 20.43 4.36
N ALA A 36 10.08 19.60 5.39
CA ALA A 36 11.20 18.81 5.90
C ALA A 36 11.62 17.76 4.87
N ILE A 37 10.66 17.05 4.26
CA ILE A 37 10.89 16.07 3.19
C ILE A 37 11.66 16.72 2.04
N ARG A 38 11.20 17.87 1.51
CA ARG A 38 11.88 18.59 0.44
C ARG A 38 13.31 18.97 0.83
N ALA A 39 13.49 19.51 2.04
CA ALA A 39 14.82 19.93 2.51
C ALA A 39 15.80 18.76 2.66
N LEU A 40 15.31 17.59 3.12
CA LEU A 40 16.12 16.38 3.27
C LEU A 40 16.50 15.79 1.91
N VAL A 41 15.56 15.68 0.98
CA VAL A 41 15.83 15.16 -0.38
C VAL A 41 16.76 16.11 -1.16
N GLU A 42 16.56 17.43 -1.06
CA GLU A 42 17.52 18.43 -1.61
C GLU A 42 18.92 18.28 -0.99
N GLY A 43 18.99 17.86 0.26
CA GLY A 43 20.22 17.57 0.97
C GLY A 43 20.86 16.22 0.65
N GLY A 44 20.24 15.43 -0.24
CA GLY A 44 20.75 14.15 -0.71
C GLY A 44 20.22 12.94 0.06
N ALA A 45 19.10 13.06 0.80
CA ALA A 45 18.47 11.91 1.45
C ALA A 45 18.04 10.84 0.43
N ASP A 46 18.31 9.58 0.75
CA ASP A 46 17.91 8.44 -0.05
C ASP A 46 16.43 8.10 0.19
N THR A 47 15.57 8.39 -0.81
CA THR A 47 14.14 8.08 -0.76
C THR A 47 13.83 6.58 -0.75
N SER A 48 14.80 5.73 -1.12
CA SER A 48 14.71 4.27 -1.14
C SER A 48 15.26 3.61 0.12
N ALA A 49 15.83 4.38 1.04
CA ALA A 49 16.32 3.86 2.32
C ALA A 49 15.21 3.07 3.03
N GLN A 50 15.58 1.94 3.62
CA GLN A 50 14.67 1.06 4.35
C GLN A 50 15.10 0.97 5.82
N ASP A 51 14.14 1.01 6.73
CA ASP A 51 14.34 0.73 8.15
C ASP A 51 14.56 -0.77 8.43
N ASP A 52 14.61 -1.16 9.71
CA ASP A 52 14.76 -2.55 10.11
C ASP A 52 13.55 -3.44 9.74
N GLY A 53 12.39 -2.86 9.48
CA GLY A 53 11.21 -3.54 8.93
C GLY A 53 11.21 -3.64 7.40
N GLY A 54 12.13 -2.93 6.74
CA GLY A 54 12.16 -2.75 5.30
C GLY A 54 11.20 -1.66 4.82
N ASP A 55 10.62 -0.87 5.73
CA ASP A 55 9.73 0.23 5.39
C ASP A 55 10.54 1.44 4.89
N THR A 56 10.07 2.09 3.84
CA THR A 56 10.62 3.35 3.31
C THR A 56 9.82 4.54 3.86
N ALA A 57 10.27 5.76 3.60
CA ALA A 57 9.53 6.97 3.94
C ALA A 57 8.09 6.97 3.38
N LEU A 58 7.88 6.39 2.19
CA LEU A 58 6.54 6.27 1.58
C LEU A 58 5.64 5.29 2.36
N HIS A 59 6.20 4.22 2.95
CA HIS A 59 5.45 3.32 3.84
C HIS A 59 5.01 4.05 5.12
N GLU A 60 5.91 4.86 5.71
CA GLU A 60 5.60 5.61 6.92
C GLU A 60 4.49 6.64 6.71
N ALA A 61 4.58 7.44 5.63
CA ALA A 61 3.52 8.39 5.26
C ALA A 61 2.17 7.68 5.02
N ALA A 62 2.18 6.51 4.35
CA ALA A 62 0.98 5.71 4.11
C ALA A 62 0.36 5.14 5.40
N ARG A 63 1.20 4.73 6.34
CA ARG A 63 0.79 4.22 7.66
C ARG A 63 0.19 5.30 8.54
N ALA A 64 0.70 6.53 8.42
CA ALA A 64 0.27 7.69 9.19
C ALA A 64 -0.91 8.46 8.59
N ASP A 65 -1.37 8.11 7.38
CA ASP A 65 -2.40 8.80 6.57
C ASP A 65 -1.99 10.22 6.13
N GLU A 66 -0.68 10.47 5.99
CA GLU A 66 -0.11 11.77 5.68
C GLU A 66 -0.06 12.03 4.17
N VAL A 67 -1.17 12.51 3.62
CA VAL A 67 -1.36 12.68 2.16
C VAL A 67 -0.37 13.65 1.54
N GLU A 68 -0.10 14.78 2.20
CA GLU A 68 0.83 15.78 1.67
C GLU A 68 2.27 15.26 1.62
N ALA A 69 2.68 14.49 2.64
CA ALA A 69 3.96 13.81 2.65
C ALA A 69 4.06 12.75 1.54
N LEU A 70 2.99 11.92 1.37
CA LEU A 70 2.90 10.95 0.28
C LEU A 70 3.10 11.60 -1.09
N MET A 71 2.31 12.63 -1.38
CA MET A 71 2.38 13.31 -2.66
C MET A 71 3.75 13.98 -2.86
N THR A 72 4.29 14.59 -1.82
CA THR A 72 5.62 15.20 -1.88
C THR A 72 6.71 14.18 -2.20
N LEU A 73 6.70 13.01 -1.54
CA LEU A 73 7.66 11.94 -1.82
C LEU A 73 7.54 11.41 -3.25
N LEU A 74 6.31 11.20 -3.75
CA LEU A 74 6.06 10.76 -5.13
C LEU A 74 6.52 11.81 -6.16
N ASP A 75 6.27 13.09 -5.92
CA ASP A 75 6.71 14.20 -6.77
C ASP A 75 8.24 14.32 -6.82
N LEU A 76 8.91 13.95 -5.72
CA LEU A 76 10.37 13.90 -5.62
C LEU A 76 10.99 12.61 -6.18
N GLY A 77 10.17 11.73 -6.78
CA GLY A 77 10.61 10.54 -7.48
C GLY A 77 10.79 9.30 -6.62
N ALA A 78 10.20 9.25 -5.43
CA ALA A 78 10.17 8.03 -4.64
C ALA A 78 9.50 6.87 -5.42
N GLU A 79 10.02 5.65 -5.26
CA GLU A 79 9.39 4.45 -5.83
C GLU A 79 7.97 4.30 -5.28
N LYS A 80 7.00 4.00 -6.17
CA LYS A 80 5.56 3.94 -5.81
C LYS A 80 5.19 2.68 -5.04
N ASP A 81 5.83 1.57 -5.40
CA ASP A 81 5.50 0.24 -4.89
C ASP A 81 6.70 -0.47 -4.24
N PRO A 82 7.48 0.23 -3.38
CA PRO A 82 8.57 -0.43 -2.68
C PRO A 82 7.99 -1.52 -1.78
N ARG A 83 8.77 -2.59 -1.55
CA ARG A 83 8.35 -3.71 -0.72
C ARG A 83 9.17 -3.76 0.56
N ASN A 84 8.47 -3.81 1.68
CA ASN A 84 9.11 -4.08 2.96
C ASN A 84 9.46 -5.57 3.13
N LYS A 85 10.05 -5.96 4.25
CA LYS A 85 10.42 -7.36 4.55
C LYS A 85 9.24 -8.33 4.56
N LEU A 86 8.03 -7.85 4.74
CA LEU A 86 6.79 -8.62 4.63
C LEU A 86 6.22 -8.63 3.20
N GLY A 87 6.93 -8.03 2.24
CA GLY A 87 6.46 -7.88 0.86
C GLY A 87 5.30 -6.90 0.72
N ALA A 88 4.94 -6.17 1.77
CA ALA A 88 3.88 -5.17 1.72
C ALA A 88 4.36 -3.91 1.02
N THR A 89 3.49 -3.27 0.25
CA THR A 89 3.71 -1.94 -0.34
C THR A 89 3.03 -0.87 0.53
N PRO A 90 3.31 0.43 0.33
CA PRO A 90 2.60 1.51 1.02
C PRO A 90 1.07 1.39 0.90
N LEU A 91 0.56 0.97 -0.28
CA LEU A 91 -0.87 0.75 -0.49
C LEU A 91 -1.44 -0.38 0.38
N HIS A 92 -0.67 -1.44 0.64
CA HIS A 92 -1.08 -2.48 1.60
C HIS A 92 -1.22 -1.93 3.02
N LEU A 93 -0.27 -1.11 3.46
CA LEU A 93 -0.29 -0.54 4.81
C LEU A 93 -1.45 0.45 4.98
N ALA A 94 -1.65 1.36 4.02
CA ALA A 94 -2.78 2.27 4.03
C ALA A 94 -4.12 1.52 4.07
N SER A 95 -4.29 0.52 3.20
CA SER A 95 -5.51 -0.31 3.13
C SER A 95 -5.76 -1.11 4.42
N HIS A 96 -4.69 -1.69 5.00
CA HIS A 96 -4.78 -2.44 6.26
C HIS A 96 -5.14 -1.55 7.45
N LYS A 97 -4.67 -0.30 7.46
CA LYS A 97 -5.00 0.67 8.53
C LYS A 97 -6.37 1.32 8.34
N GLY A 98 -6.94 1.23 7.15
CA GLY A 98 -8.17 1.94 6.79
C GLY A 98 -7.94 3.41 6.49
N ASN A 99 -6.72 3.79 6.14
CA ASN A 99 -6.28 5.14 5.80
C ASN A 99 -6.79 5.50 4.40
N ASN A 100 -8.03 5.96 4.34
CA ASN A 100 -8.73 6.19 3.08
C ASN A 100 -8.10 7.30 2.24
N ALA A 101 -7.64 8.37 2.89
CA ALA A 101 -7.02 9.50 2.19
C ALA A 101 -5.69 9.08 1.55
N ALA A 102 -4.84 8.36 2.28
CA ALA A 102 -3.59 7.80 1.77
C ALA A 102 -3.84 6.76 0.68
N THR A 103 -4.84 5.87 0.84
CA THR A 103 -5.24 4.89 -0.19
C THR A 103 -5.58 5.58 -1.51
N LYS A 104 -6.44 6.62 -1.47
CA LYS A 104 -6.79 7.42 -2.66
C LYS A 104 -5.58 8.12 -3.27
N ALA A 105 -4.73 8.71 -2.44
CA ALA A 105 -3.53 9.41 -2.90
C ALA A 105 -2.57 8.46 -3.61
N LEU A 106 -2.32 7.26 -3.06
CA LEU A 106 -1.47 6.25 -3.66
C LEU A 106 -2.03 5.73 -5.00
N ILE A 107 -3.33 5.44 -5.06
CA ILE A 107 -4.00 5.04 -6.31
C ILE A 107 -3.86 6.12 -7.37
N ARG A 108 -4.10 7.39 -7.04
CA ARG A 108 -3.91 8.53 -7.96
C ARG A 108 -2.45 8.71 -8.37
N GLY A 109 -1.53 8.44 -7.47
CA GLY A 109 -0.09 8.45 -7.73
C GLY A 109 0.37 7.31 -8.65
N GLY A 110 -0.52 6.36 -8.98
CA GLY A 110 -0.25 5.24 -9.87
C GLY A 110 0.37 4.03 -9.17
N ALA A 111 0.11 3.84 -7.87
CA ALA A 111 0.49 2.63 -7.16
C ALA A 111 -0.24 1.41 -7.75
N ALA A 112 0.44 0.27 -7.77
CA ALA A 112 -0.08 -0.96 -8.33
C ALA A 112 -1.23 -1.52 -7.46
N VAL A 113 -2.45 -1.44 -7.98
CA VAL A 113 -3.66 -1.98 -7.34
C VAL A 113 -3.79 -3.48 -7.58
N ARG A 114 -3.33 -3.95 -8.76
CA ARG A 114 -3.34 -5.36 -9.16
C ARG A 114 -1.97 -5.99 -9.02
N GLY A 115 -1.93 -7.29 -8.70
CA GLY A 115 -0.69 -8.06 -8.68
C GLY A 115 0.25 -7.78 -7.51
N ALA A 116 -0.05 -6.80 -6.67
CA ALA A 116 0.70 -6.55 -5.46
C ALA A 116 0.33 -7.62 -4.41
N LYS A 117 1.09 -8.71 -4.38
CA LYS A 117 0.93 -9.77 -3.36
C LYS A 117 1.95 -9.53 -2.26
N SER A 118 1.47 -9.32 -1.05
CA SER A 118 2.30 -9.27 0.15
C SER A 118 2.64 -10.69 0.61
N LEU A 119 3.81 -10.88 1.19
CA LEU A 119 4.15 -12.13 1.91
C LEU A 119 3.37 -12.27 3.22
N MET A 120 2.77 -11.17 3.70
CA MET A 120 1.87 -11.23 4.84
C MET A 120 0.70 -12.14 4.52
N ARG A 121 0.50 -13.15 5.37
CA ARG A 121 -0.63 -14.09 5.29
C ARG A 121 -0.88 -14.65 3.87
N GLY A 122 0.18 -15.17 3.20
CA GLY A 122 -0.01 -15.97 2.00
C GLY A 122 -0.47 -15.21 0.76
N GLY A 123 -0.01 -13.97 0.54
CA GLY A 123 -0.28 -13.25 -0.71
C GLY A 123 -1.48 -12.32 -0.67
N TYR A 124 -1.74 -11.69 0.48
CA TYR A 124 -2.76 -10.64 0.58
C TYR A 124 -2.48 -9.53 -0.44
N SER A 125 -3.52 -9.12 -1.17
CA SER A 125 -3.53 -7.87 -1.91
C SER A 125 -4.01 -6.73 -1.01
N PRO A 126 -3.86 -5.44 -1.43
CA PRO A 126 -4.45 -4.32 -0.70
C PRO A 126 -5.96 -4.50 -0.43
N LEU A 127 -6.70 -5.12 -1.37
CA LEU A 127 -8.12 -5.43 -1.19
C LEU A 127 -8.37 -6.41 -0.02
N HIS A 128 -7.55 -7.46 0.09
CA HIS A 128 -7.64 -8.39 1.23
C HIS A 128 -7.31 -7.70 2.55
N ALA A 129 -6.31 -6.83 2.56
CA ALA A 129 -5.93 -6.07 3.74
C ALA A 129 -7.05 -5.14 4.22
N ALA A 130 -7.70 -4.43 3.31
CA ALA A 130 -8.86 -3.59 3.60
C ALA A 130 -10.08 -4.41 4.08
N ALA A 131 -10.32 -5.58 3.47
CA ALA A 131 -11.42 -6.47 3.84
C ALA A 131 -11.25 -7.03 5.26
N ALA A 132 -10.07 -7.51 5.60
CA ALA A 132 -9.76 -8.05 6.92
C ALA A 132 -9.91 -6.99 8.03
N ASN A 133 -9.62 -5.72 7.72
CA ASN A 133 -9.77 -4.60 8.67
C ASN A 133 -11.18 -3.98 8.65
N GLY A 134 -12.05 -4.34 7.70
CA GLY A 134 -13.39 -3.78 7.59
C GLY A 134 -13.47 -2.38 6.99
N SER A 135 -12.43 -1.93 6.29
CA SER A 135 -12.32 -0.58 5.73
C SER A 135 -13.14 -0.44 4.45
N ALA A 136 -14.46 -0.26 4.59
CA ALA A 136 -15.41 -0.23 3.46
C ALA A 136 -15.09 0.86 2.43
N ASP A 137 -14.63 2.02 2.87
CA ASP A 137 -14.28 3.13 1.97
C ASP A 137 -13.03 2.81 1.15
N CYS A 138 -11.99 2.24 1.79
CA CYS A 138 -10.80 1.77 1.06
C CYS A 138 -11.14 0.65 0.07
N LEU A 139 -12.07 -0.26 0.43
CA LEU A 139 -12.54 -1.31 -0.47
C LEU A 139 -13.18 -0.72 -1.71
N GLN A 140 -14.08 0.27 -1.56
CA GLN A 140 -14.72 0.92 -2.69
C GLN A 140 -13.69 1.56 -3.62
N ASP A 141 -12.73 2.32 -3.08
CA ASP A 141 -11.69 2.96 -3.87
C ASP A 141 -10.81 1.94 -4.63
N LEU A 142 -10.45 0.84 -3.99
CA LEU A 142 -9.68 -0.23 -4.61
C LEU A 142 -10.45 -0.96 -5.72
N ILE A 143 -11.76 -1.20 -5.52
CA ILE A 143 -12.65 -1.80 -6.52
C ILE A 143 -12.79 -0.87 -7.72
N ASP A 144 -13.04 0.42 -7.49
CA ASP A 144 -13.17 1.43 -8.54
C ASP A 144 -11.86 1.59 -9.35
N ALA A 145 -10.72 1.40 -8.68
CA ALA A 145 -9.41 1.36 -9.33
C ALA A 145 -9.10 0.03 -10.04
N GLY A 146 -10.04 -0.94 -10.01
CA GLY A 146 -9.95 -2.19 -10.74
C GLY A 146 -9.24 -3.32 -10.02
N SER A 147 -9.24 -3.36 -8.69
CA SER A 147 -8.79 -4.55 -7.95
C SER A 147 -9.58 -5.79 -8.35
N SER A 148 -8.91 -6.94 -8.40
CA SER A 148 -9.57 -8.20 -8.68
C SER A 148 -10.32 -8.72 -7.45
N LEU A 149 -11.63 -8.90 -7.56
CA LEU A 149 -12.48 -9.48 -6.50
C LEU A 149 -12.29 -11.00 -6.35
N ARG A 150 -11.83 -11.66 -7.43
CA ARG A 150 -11.68 -13.13 -7.51
C ARG A 150 -10.31 -13.62 -7.05
N HIS A 151 -9.38 -12.70 -6.80
CA HIS A 151 -8.08 -13.07 -6.32
C HIS A 151 -8.21 -13.70 -4.93
N SER A 152 -7.64 -14.88 -4.76
CA SER A 152 -7.61 -15.56 -3.48
C SER A 152 -6.21 -15.53 -2.90
N ALA A 153 -6.10 -15.22 -1.63
CA ALA A 153 -4.85 -15.32 -0.89
C ALA A 153 -4.64 -16.77 -0.45
N SER A 154 -3.49 -17.37 -0.80
CA SER A 154 -3.14 -18.69 -0.34
C SER A 154 -2.76 -18.64 1.15
N GLU A 155 -3.33 -19.49 1.99
CA GLU A 155 -2.97 -19.72 3.40
C GLU A 155 -3.70 -18.95 4.50
N SER A 156 -4.78 -18.23 4.28
CA SER A 156 -5.32 -17.43 5.38
C SER A 156 -6.76 -17.67 5.79
N SER A 157 -7.37 -18.77 5.39
CA SER A 157 -8.60 -19.11 6.09
C SER A 157 -8.29 -19.93 7.35
N LEU A 158 -8.99 -19.65 8.43
CA LEU A 158 -9.04 -20.49 9.64
C LEU A 158 -9.45 -21.94 9.32
N ARG A 159 -9.81 -22.22 8.06
CA ARG A 159 -10.22 -23.51 7.50
C ARG A 159 -9.18 -24.16 6.56
N GLY A 160 -7.96 -23.61 6.46
CA GLY A 160 -6.87 -24.24 5.70
C GLY A 160 -6.98 -24.16 4.18
N GLY A 161 -7.64 -23.14 3.63
CA GLY A 161 -7.81 -22.89 2.19
C GLY A 161 -7.49 -21.46 1.77
N SER A 162 -7.49 -21.24 0.48
CA SER A 162 -7.37 -19.92 -0.13
C SER A 162 -8.65 -19.10 0.11
N ALA A 163 -8.52 -17.87 0.66
CA ALA A 163 -9.66 -17.03 0.98
C ALA A 163 -9.72 -15.80 0.06
N THR A 164 -10.93 -15.47 -0.40
CA THR A 164 -11.22 -14.22 -1.10
C THR A 164 -11.35 -13.05 -0.11
N ALA A 165 -11.30 -11.82 -0.60
CA ALA A 165 -11.54 -10.64 0.23
C ALA A 165 -12.93 -10.68 0.90
N LEU A 166 -13.95 -11.22 0.22
CA LEU A 166 -15.29 -11.35 0.78
C LEU A 166 -15.33 -12.33 1.97
N GLU A 167 -14.75 -13.51 1.80
CA GLU A 167 -14.66 -14.51 2.89
C GLU A 167 -13.91 -13.95 4.10
N LEU A 168 -12.83 -13.20 3.87
CA LEU A 168 -12.09 -12.55 4.96
C LEU A 168 -12.93 -11.52 5.71
N ALA A 169 -13.72 -10.71 4.99
CA ALA A 169 -14.60 -9.73 5.63
C ALA A 169 -15.73 -10.43 6.44
N GLU A 170 -16.26 -11.54 5.93
CA GLU A 170 -17.30 -12.32 6.60
C GLU A 170 -16.75 -13.03 7.84
N ASP A 171 -15.60 -13.69 7.74
CA ASP A 171 -14.94 -14.38 8.86
C ASP A 171 -14.53 -13.41 9.98
N ALA A 172 -14.14 -12.18 9.60
CA ALA A 172 -13.81 -11.11 10.54
C ALA A 172 -15.05 -10.37 11.09
N GLY A 173 -16.27 -10.73 10.65
CA GLY A 173 -17.51 -10.07 11.08
C GLY A 173 -17.69 -8.64 10.57
N GLN A 174 -16.99 -8.26 9.49
CA GLN A 174 -16.97 -6.93 8.92
C GLN A 174 -18.16 -6.67 7.97
N GLY A 175 -19.37 -6.51 8.53
CA GLY A 175 -20.63 -6.47 7.79
C GLY A 175 -20.69 -5.41 6.68
N ARG A 176 -20.18 -4.18 6.89
CA ARG A 176 -20.13 -3.13 5.87
C ARG A 176 -19.18 -3.51 4.73
N ALA A 177 -17.98 -3.99 5.05
CA ALA A 177 -17.01 -4.45 4.09
C ALA A 177 -17.56 -5.61 3.24
N ALA A 178 -18.16 -6.61 3.87
CA ALA A 178 -18.80 -7.73 3.18
C ALA A 178 -19.93 -7.26 2.25
N SER A 179 -20.73 -6.26 2.66
CA SER A 179 -21.79 -5.70 1.80
C SER A 179 -21.23 -5.01 0.57
N VAL A 180 -20.16 -4.22 0.70
CA VAL A 180 -19.48 -3.58 -0.44
C VAL A 180 -18.98 -4.64 -1.43
N LEU A 181 -18.31 -5.67 -0.93
CA LEU A 181 -17.76 -6.75 -1.77
C LEU A 181 -18.84 -7.59 -2.47
N ARG A 182 -19.95 -7.91 -1.77
CA ARG A 182 -21.10 -8.60 -2.40
C ARG A 182 -21.71 -7.77 -3.52
N ASN A 183 -21.94 -6.48 -3.28
CA ASN A 183 -22.52 -5.60 -4.31
C ASN A 183 -21.61 -5.45 -5.53
N ALA A 184 -20.31 -5.32 -5.31
CA ALA A 184 -19.32 -5.27 -6.37
C ALA A 184 -19.28 -6.59 -7.18
N SER A 185 -19.36 -7.73 -6.51
CA SER A 185 -19.40 -9.05 -7.17
C SER A 185 -20.65 -9.24 -8.03
N VAL A 186 -21.81 -8.75 -7.57
CA VAL A 186 -23.06 -8.76 -8.35
C VAL A 186 -22.94 -7.87 -9.59
N SER A 187 -22.38 -6.67 -9.42
CA SER A 187 -22.16 -5.72 -10.52
C SER A 187 -21.20 -6.27 -11.58
N GLU A 188 -20.11 -6.93 -11.18
CA GLU A 188 -19.20 -7.62 -12.12
C GLU A 188 -19.93 -8.75 -12.86
N PHE A 189 -20.77 -9.51 -12.14
CA PHE A 189 -21.57 -10.59 -12.72
C PHE A 189 -22.56 -10.06 -13.79
N GLU A 190 -23.26 -8.97 -13.49
CA GLU A 190 -24.20 -8.34 -14.43
C GLU A 190 -23.49 -7.79 -15.67
N LYS A 191 -22.27 -7.26 -15.48
CA LYS A 191 -21.48 -6.65 -16.57
C LYS A 191 -20.83 -7.67 -17.50
N TYR A 192 -20.40 -8.82 -16.98
CA TYR A 192 -19.58 -9.79 -17.73
C TYR A 192 -20.23 -11.16 -17.92
N GLY A 193 -21.43 -11.41 -17.36
CA GLY A 193 -22.12 -12.70 -17.40
C GLY A 193 -21.57 -13.72 -16.40
N LEU A 194 -22.16 -14.95 -16.41
CA LEU A 194 -21.88 -16.04 -15.47
C LEU A 194 -20.41 -16.48 -15.38
N TRP A 195 -19.62 -16.19 -16.41
CA TRP A 195 -18.20 -16.50 -16.50
C TRP A 195 -17.49 -15.31 -17.13
N GLY A 196 -16.99 -14.40 -16.31
CA GLY A 196 -16.03 -13.40 -16.77
C GLY A 196 -14.91 -14.11 -17.54
N LYS A 197 -14.41 -13.49 -18.62
CA LYS A 197 -13.28 -14.01 -19.38
C LYS A 197 -12.18 -14.47 -18.41
N PRO A 198 -11.55 -15.65 -18.65
CA PRO A 198 -10.35 -16.02 -17.93
C PRO A 198 -9.36 -14.86 -18.09
N GLU A 199 -8.84 -14.37 -16.98
CA GLU A 199 -7.75 -13.39 -17.03
C GLU A 199 -6.63 -14.02 -17.87
N ASP A 200 -6.14 -13.27 -18.84
CA ASP A 200 -4.99 -13.64 -19.66
C ASP A 200 -3.75 -13.75 -18.76
N ASP A 201 -3.63 -14.84 -18.03
CA ASP A 201 -2.37 -15.34 -17.47
C ASP A 201 -1.53 -15.94 -18.62
N ALA A 202 -1.44 -15.20 -19.72
CA ALA A 202 -0.53 -15.49 -20.80
C ALA A 202 0.84 -14.86 -20.51
N GLY A 203 1.44 -15.26 -19.41
CA GLY A 203 2.88 -15.17 -19.18
C GLY A 203 3.55 -16.28 -19.96
N GLY A 204 4.01 -15.96 -21.19
CA GLY A 204 4.56 -16.85 -22.17
C GLY A 204 5.57 -17.88 -21.65
N THR A 205 5.36 -19.10 -22.04
CA THR A 205 6.42 -20.07 -22.29
C THR A 205 6.39 -20.40 -23.77
N SER A 206 7.15 -19.68 -24.58
CA SER A 206 7.62 -20.20 -25.86
C SER A 206 9.02 -20.77 -25.61
N GLY A 207 9.09 -22.02 -25.31
CA GLY A 207 10.26 -22.82 -25.58
C GLY A 207 10.28 -23.17 -27.06
N GLY A 208 11.43 -23.06 -27.68
CA GLY A 208 11.82 -23.51 -28.99
C GLY A 208 13.32 -23.49 -29.03
#